data_38fc75a69d827e71a8cd5476b58d3ecb
#
_entry.id   38fc75a69d827e71a8cd5476b58d3ecb
#
_cell.length_a   1.000
_cell.length_b   1.000
_cell.length_c   1.000
_cell.angle_alpha   90.00
_cell.angle_beta   90.00
_cell.angle_gamma   90.00
#
_symmetry.space_group_name_H-M   'P 1'
#
loop_
_entity.id
_entity.type
_entity.pdbx_description
1 polymer ?
#
loop_
_entity_poly.entity_id
_entity_poly.type
_entity_poly.pdbx_seq_one_letter_code
_entity_poly.pdbx_strand_id
1 'polypeptide(L)'
;MSSTIFDDVFRTMVEKMPYLAVPLINEVFHTSYPENVEITQLRNEHQQENGEIITDCCLKIGGKLYHIECQSVDDTTMAIRMIEYDFVIAIENVQKERRRYRMELPKSCVLYLRSGNNTPDFLEVEIILSDDSMLLYRVPAVKLETYTKDDIFEKDLLMLLPFYIMRYEKDIHEISENPELFQQLLNEYEEIRVNLERELSGADKSKWYMDLNKLIIKISDYICRNEEKVRKGVDEIMGGKVLELESERLERLHREIMAKATEEAEIRGETKGEMKGEERLGSLINRLIQDGRNSEVQLVSTDKETRQRLYKEYGI
;
A
#
# COMPACT_ATOMS: atom_id res chain seq x y z
N MET A 1 7.47 -8.93 -3.03
CA MET A 1 8.18 -7.89 -3.84
C MET A 1 8.29 -6.65 -2.97
N SER A 2 9.40 -5.92 -2.99
CA SER A 2 9.44 -4.62 -2.29
C SER A 2 8.55 -3.65 -3.06
N SER A 3 7.58 -3.04 -2.38
CA SER A 3 6.74 -1.98 -2.95
C SER A 3 7.62 -0.84 -3.45
N THR A 4 7.31 -0.31 -4.63
CA THR A 4 7.98 0.89 -5.14
C THR A 4 7.27 2.14 -4.64
N ILE A 5 7.93 3.31 -4.72
CA ILE A 5 7.28 4.58 -4.35
C ILE A 5 6.03 4.85 -5.20
N PHE A 6 6.00 4.34 -6.43
CA PHE A 6 4.86 4.51 -7.32
C PHE A 6 3.64 3.71 -6.85
N ASP A 7 3.86 2.44 -6.47
CA ASP A 7 2.83 1.57 -5.90
C ASP A 7 2.27 2.18 -4.61
N ASP A 8 3.16 2.68 -3.73
CA ASP A 8 2.77 3.31 -2.47
C ASP A 8 1.93 4.57 -2.67
N VAL A 9 2.32 5.43 -3.62
CA VAL A 9 1.56 6.66 -3.96
C VAL A 9 0.20 6.28 -4.55
N PHE A 10 0.16 5.32 -5.46
CA PHE A 10 -1.09 4.87 -6.07
C PHE A 10 -2.06 4.28 -5.03
N ARG A 11 -1.59 3.36 -4.18
CA ARG A 11 -2.39 2.77 -3.09
C ARG A 11 -2.86 3.83 -2.09
N THR A 12 -1.98 4.76 -1.70
CA THR A 12 -2.35 5.87 -0.81
C THR A 12 -3.49 6.71 -1.40
N MET A 13 -3.46 6.98 -2.71
CA MET A 13 -4.53 7.67 -3.42
C MET A 13 -5.85 6.89 -3.37
N VAL A 14 -5.81 5.62 -3.75
CA VAL A 14 -6.99 4.75 -3.78
C VAL A 14 -7.61 4.65 -2.39
N GLU A 15 -6.81 4.48 -1.34
CA GLU A 15 -7.32 4.37 0.02
C GLU A 15 -7.93 5.66 0.58
N LYS A 16 -7.27 6.79 0.33
CA LYS A 16 -7.71 8.08 0.90
C LYS A 16 -8.68 8.85 0.02
N MET A 17 -8.62 8.63 -1.29
CA MET A 17 -9.35 9.37 -2.30
C MET A 17 -9.92 8.43 -3.39
N PRO A 18 -10.69 7.38 -3.04
CA PRO A 18 -11.15 6.36 -4.01
C PRO A 18 -11.98 6.96 -5.15
N TYR A 19 -12.63 8.10 -4.95
CA TYR A 19 -13.40 8.79 -5.98
C TYR A 19 -12.56 9.23 -7.18
N LEU A 20 -11.25 9.44 -7.00
CA LEU A 20 -10.35 9.78 -8.10
C LEU A 20 -10.19 8.64 -9.12
N ALA A 21 -10.52 7.41 -8.76
CA ALA A 21 -10.51 6.28 -9.69
C ALA A 21 -11.77 6.25 -10.60
N VAL A 22 -12.86 6.92 -10.23
CA VAL A 22 -14.12 6.87 -10.99
C VAL A 22 -13.97 7.45 -12.40
N PRO A 23 -13.36 8.63 -12.61
CA PRO A 23 -13.14 9.17 -13.96
C PRO A 23 -12.27 8.25 -14.83
N LEU A 24 -11.23 7.63 -14.27
CA LEU A 24 -10.42 6.66 -14.99
C LEU A 24 -11.24 5.42 -15.40
N ILE A 25 -12.07 4.91 -14.50
CA ILE A 25 -13.00 3.81 -14.79
C ILE A 25 -13.99 4.21 -15.89
N ASN A 26 -14.53 5.42 -15.85
CA ASN A 26 -15.42 5.94 -16.89
C ASN A 26 -14.74 6.01 -18.24
N GLU A 27 -13.49 6.52 -18.28
CA GLU A 27 -12.70 6.64 -19.52
C GLU A 27 -12.40 5.27 -20.11
N VAL A 28 -11.84 4.35 -19.31
CA VAL A 28 -11.36 3.05 -19.78
C VAL A 28 -12.48 2.09 -20.17
N PHE A 29 -13.57 2.07 -19.40
CA PHE A 29 -14.66 1.10 -19.57
C PHE A 29 -15.90 1.70 -20.21
N HIS A 30 -15.83 2.96 -20.67
CA HIS A 30 -16.94 3.69 -21.30
C HIS A 30 -18.20 3.66 -20.43
N THR A 31 -18.01 3.89 -19.13
CA THR A 31 -19.11 4.06 -18.17
C THR A 31 -19.37 5.54 -17.92
N SER A 32 -20.43 5.87 -17.20
CA SER A 32 -20.82 7.24 -16.89
C SER A 32 -21.27 7.35 -15.43
N TYR A 33 -20.45 6.85 -14.52
CA TYR A 33 -20.72 6.99 -13.09
C TYR A 33 -20.58 8.46 -12.67
N PRO A 34 -21.51 8.97 -11.86
CA PRO A 34 -21.38 10.31 -11.31
C PRO A 34 -20.30 10.38 -10.23
N GLU A 35 -19.75 11.57 -9.96
CA GLU A 35 -18.72 11.78 -8.94
C GLU A 35 -19.10 11.25 -7.54
N ASN A 36 -20.36 11.32 -7.18
CA ASN A 36 -20.89 10.90 -5.89
C ASN A 36 -21.41 9.46 -5.87
N VAL A 37 -21.00 8.63 -6.83
CA VAL A 37 -21.37 7.21 -6.84
C VAL A 37 -20.88 6.50 -5.58
N GLU A 38 -21.70 5.59 -5.07
CA GLU A 38 -21.29 4.75 -3.93
C GLU A 38 -20.18 3.80 -4.34
N ILE A 39 -19.07 3.87 -3.62
CA ILE A 39 -17.89 3.05 -3.83
C ILE A 39 -17.65 2.17 -2.59
N THR A 40 -17.53 0.88 -2.82
CA THR A 40 -17.04 -0.05 -1.80
C THR A 40 -15.61 -0.43 -2.14
N GLN A 41 -14.66 -0.08 -1.29
CA GLN A 41 -13.28 -0.57 -1.41
C GLN A 41 -13.24 -2.02 -0.95
N LEU A 42 -12.67 -2.89 -1.77
CA LEU A 42 -12.45 -4.28 -1.43
C LEU A 42 -11.04 -4.46 -0.86
N ARG A 43 -10.76 -5.63 -0.30
CA ARG A 43 -9.41 -5.96 0.16
C ARG A 43 -8.49 -6.06 -1.04
N ASN A 44 -7.29 -5.52 -0.89
CA ASN A 44 -6.20 -5.67 -1.86
C ASN A 44 -5.29 -6.86 -1.52
N GLU A 45 -5.43 -7.45 -0.34
CA GLU A 45 -4.65 -8.60 0.14
C GLU A 45 -5.49 -9.88 0.03
N HIS A 46 -5.02 -10.82 -0.76
CA HIS A 46 -5.72 -12.08 -1.05
C HIS A 46 -4.85 -13.25 -0.58
N GLN A 47 -5.33 -13.97 0.44
CA GLN A 47 -4.61 -15.11 1.01
C GLN A 47 -4.76 -16.35 0.11
N GLN A 48 -3.64 -16.97 -0.23
CA GLN A 48 -3.58 -18.26 -0.95
C GLN A 48 -2.74 -19.28 -0.18
N GLU A 49 -2.89 -20.57 -0.52
CA GLU A 49 -2.09 -21.65 0.09
C GLU A 49 -0.58 -21.46 -0.12
N ASN A 50 -0.16 -20.83 -1.21
CA ASN A 50 1.23 -20.65 -1.60
C ASN A 50 1.78 -19.23 -1.34
N GLY A 51 1.02 -18.37 -0.65
CA GLY A 51 1.42 -17.00 -0.35
C GLY A 51 0.26 -16.01 -0.43
N GLU A 52 0.61 -14.73 -0.40
CA GLU A 52 -0.32 -13.62 -0.48
C GLU A 52 -0.20 -12.93 -1.84
N ILE A 53 -1.33 -12.68 -2.48
CA ILE A 53 -1.44 -11.82 -3.66
C ILE A 53 -1.89 -10.45 -3.17
N ILE A 54 -1.16 -9.41 -3.57
CA ILE A 54 -1.49 -8.03 -3.25
C ILE A 54 -1.79 -7.30 -4.56
N THR A 55 -3.02 -6.80 -4.68
CA THR A 55 -3.46 -5.96 -5.80
C THR A 55 -3.38 -4.48 -5.43
N ASP A 56 -3.33 -3.60 -6.43
CA ASP A 56 -3.18 -2.17 -6.17
C ASP A 56 -4.51 -1.47 -5.88
N CYS A 57 -5.58 -1.85 -6.58
CA CYS A 57 -6.89 -1.24 -6.43
C CYS A 57 -8.02 -2.18 -6.81
N CYS A 58 -8.86 -2.57 -5.85
CA CYS A 58 -10.10 -3.31 -6.06
C CYS A 58 -11.30 -2.51 -5.55
N LEU A 59 -12.23 -2.18 -6.43
CA LEU A 59 -13.43 -1.38 -6.12
C LEU A 59 -14.71 -2.09 -6.59
N LYS A 60 -15.78 -1.88 -5.85
CA LYS A 60 -17.14 -2.25 -6.28
C LYS A 60 -17.99 -1.00 -6.45
N ILE A 61 -18.48 -0.78 -7.67
CA ILE A 61 -19.29 0.38 -8.07
C ILE A 61 -20.50 -0.10 -8.85
N GLY A 62 -21.70 0.30 -8.43
CA GLY A 62 -22.93 -0.10 -9.12
C GLY A 62 -23.12 -1.62 -9.23
N GLY A 63 -22.61 -2.38 -8.25
CA GLY A 63 -22.68 -3.84 -8.24
C GLY A 63 -21.63 -4.55 -9.09
N LYS A 64 -20.79 -3.83 -9.85
CA LYS A 64 -19.69 -4.35 -10.67
C LYS A 64 -18.35 -4.23 -9.96
N LEU A 65 -17.46 -5.21 -10.21
CA LEU A 65 -16.10 -5.22 -9.71
C LEU A 65 -15.16 -4.53 -10.71
N TYR A 66 -14.23 -3.74 -10.19
CA TYR A 66 -13.17 -3.06 -10.93
C TYR A 66 -11.84 -3.36 -10.29
N HIS A 67 -10.84 -3.63 -11.12
CA HIS A 67 -9.48 -3.90 -10.70
C HIS A 67 -8.53 -3.03 -11.53
N ILE A 68 -7.69 -2.24 -10.88
CA ILE A 68 -6.71 -1.37 -11.54
C ILE A 68 -5.34 -1.68 -10.96
N GLU A 69 -4.41 -2.09 -11.81
CA GLU A 69 -3.00 -2.27 -11.46
C GLU A 69 -2.17 -1.10 -11.98
N CYS A 70 -1.26 -0.60 -11.15
CA CYS A 70 -0.34 0.48 -11.51
C CYS A 70 1.06 -0.09 -11.69
N GLN A 71 1.62 0.00 -12.90
CA GLN A 71 2.93 -0.56 -13.23
C GLN A 71 3.91 0.54 -13.61
N SER A 72 5.05 0.56 -12.94
CA SER A 72 6.09 1.57 -13.20
C SER A 72 6.80 1.36 -14.54
N VAL A 73 6.82 0.14 -15.06
CA VAL A 73 7.42 -0.24 -16.36
C VAL A 73 6.57 -1.29 -17.05
N ASP A 74 6.74 -1.41 -18.35
CA ASP A 74 6.11 -2.49 -19.14
C ASP A 74 6.73 -3.84 -18.76
N ASP A 75 5.91 -4.72 -18.18
CA ASP A 75 6.25 -6.09 -17.80
C ASP A 75 5.48 -7.07 -18.68
N THR A 76 6.20 -7.83 -19.49
CA THR A 76 5.62 -8.81 -20.43
C THR A 76 4.85 -9.93 -19.74
N THR A 77 5.06 -10.16 -18.43
CA THR A 77 4.31 -11.16 -17.64
C THR A 77 2.98 -10.63 -17.09
N MET A 78 2.73 -9.33 -17.26
CA MET A 78 1.57 -8.65 -16.66
C MET A 78 0.23 -9.25 -17.09
N ALA A 79 0.12 -9.72 -18.35
CA ALA A 79 -1.11 -10.37 -18.83
C ALA A 79 -1.49 -11.61 -17.99
N ILE A 80 -0.48 -12.43 -17.62
CA ILE A 80 -0.68 -13.62 -16.80
C ILE A 80 -0.99 -13.24 -15.35
N ARG A 81 -0.32 -12.23 -14.81
CA ARG A 81 -0.61 -11.73 -13.46
C ARG A 81 -2.04 -11.18 -13.35
N MET A 82 -2.48 -10.44 -14.35
CA MET A 82 -3.83 -9.88 -14.37
C MET A 82 -4.92 -10.96 -14.32
N ILE A 83 -4.79 -12.01 -15.12
CA ILE A 83 -5.77 -13.09 -15.09
C ILE A 83 -5.75 -13.85 -13.76
N GLU A 84 -4.57 -14.07 -13.16
CA GLU A 84 -4.43 -14.69 -11.85
C GLU A 84 -5.14 -13.85 -10.76
N TYR A 85 -4.89 -12.54 -10.72
CA TYR A 85 -5.51 -11.63 -9.78
C TYR A 85 -7.03 -11.55 -9.95
N ASP A 86 -7.50 -11.45 -11.19
CA ASP A 86 -8.92 -11.38 -11.50
C ASP A 86 -9.67 -12.65 -11.11
N PHE A 87 -9.02 -13.83 -11.26
CA PHE A 87 -9.58 -15.08 -10.78
C PHE A 87 -9.72 -15.12 -9.26
N VAL A 88 -8.71 -14.64 -8.52
CA VAL A 88 -8.77 -14.59 -7.05
C VAL A 88 -9.89 -13.66 -6.60
N ILE A 89 -9.98 -12.46 -7.15
CA ILE A 89 -11.05 -11.50 -6.86
C ILE A 89 -12.42 -12.11 -7.16
N ALA A 90 -12.57 -12.80 -8.30
CA ALA A 90 -13.82 -13.41 -8.71
C ALA A 90 -14.23 -14.60 -7.82
N ILE A 91 -13.28 -15.43 -7.37
CA ILE A 91 -13.54 -16.54 -6.45
C ILE A 91 -14.05 -16.05 -5.10
N GLU A 92 -13.46 -14.98 -4.55
CA GLU A 92 -13.92 -14.37 -3.30
C GLU A 92 -15.34 -13.79 -3.38
N ASN A 93 -15.77 -13.41 -4.59
CA ASN A 93 -17.08 -12.82 -4.86
C ASN A 93 -18.06 -13.78 -5.56
N VAL A 94 -17.78 -15.09 -5.58
CA VAL A 94 -18.58 -16.09 -6.25
C VAL A 94 -20.01 -16.16 -5.67
N GLN A 95 -20.99 -16.21 -6.57
CA GLN A 95 -22.39 -16.39 -6.19
C GLN A 95 -22.81 -17.85 -6.35
N LYS A 96 -23.42 -18.40 -5.30
CA LYS A 96 -23.94 -19.78 -5.30
C LYS A 96 -25.45 -19.77 -5.58
N GLU A 97 -25.85 -20.36 -6.69
CA GLU A 97 -27.23 -20.59 -7.07
C GLU A 97 -27.54 -22.08 -7.04
N ARG A 98 -28.10 -22.61 -5.95
CA ARG A 98 -28.41 -24.05 -5.73
C ARG A 98 -27.15 -24.92 -5.92
N ARG A 99 -27.03 -25.61 -7.08
CA ARG A 99 -25.89 -26.47 -7.47
C ARG A 99 -24.97 -25.80 -8.51
N ARG A 100 -25.20 -24.54 -8.87
CA ARG A 100 -24.45 -23.78 -9.85
C ARG A 100 -23.70 -22.66 -9.14
N TYR A 101 -22.47 -22.46 -9.54
CA TYR A 101 -21.70 -21.30 -9.12
C TYR A 101 -21.58 -20.31 -10.29
N ARG A 102 -21.81 -19.04 -10.00
CA ARG A 102 -21.58 -17.95 -10.94
C ARG A 102 -20.38 -17.15 -10.47
N MET A 103 -19.37 -17.09 -11.31
CA MET A 103 -18.17 -16.31 -11.10
C MET A 103 -18.13 -15.22 -12.17
N GLU A 104 -17.93 -13.97 -11.75
CA GLU A 104 -17.81 -12.81 -12.64
C GLU A 104 -16.46 -12.18 -12.42
N LEU A 105 -15.61 -12.16 -13.47
CA LEU A 105 -14.32 -11.49 -13.41
C LEU A 105 -14.52 -9.98 -13.29
N PRO A 106 -13.64 -9.25 -12.56
CA PRO A 106 -13.70 -7.80 -12.52
C PRO A 106 -13.44 -7.20 -13.90
N LYS A 107 -13.87 -5.95 -14.10
CA LYS A 107 -13.39 -5.13 -15.20
C LYS A 107 -12.04 -4.57 -14.83
N SER A 108 -11.00 -5.02 -15.51
CA SER A 108 -9.62 -4.77 -15.12
C SER A 108 -8.88 -3.94 -16.15
N CYS A 109 -7.97 -3.06 -15.69
CA CYS A 109 -7.04 -2.35 -16.54
C CYS A 109 -5.66 -2.22 -15.86
N VAL A 110 -4.63 -2.01 -16.67
CA VAL A 110 -3.27 -1.73 -16.19
C VAL A 110 -2.91 -0.30 -16.54
N LEU A 111 -2.49 0.49 -15.57
CA LEU A 111 -1.92 1.82 -15.75
C LEU A 111 -0.41 1.71 -15.83
N TYR A 112 0.15 1.91 -17.02
CA TYR A 112 1.59 2.01 -17.23
C TYR A 112 2.07 3.45 -17.05
N LEU A 113 2.93 3.67 -16.06
CA LEU A 113 3.54 4.97 -15.79
C LEU A 113 4.69 5.28 -16.76
N ARG A 114 5.37 4.24 -17.23
CA ARG A 114 6.33 4.30 -18.34
C ARG A 114 5.91 3.30 -19.39
N SER A 115 5.76 3.78 -20.60
CA SER A 115 5.44 2.96 -21.76
C SER A 115 6.44 3.23 -22.88
N GLY A 116 6.42 2.39 -23.87
CA GLY A 116 7.26 2.52 -25.07
C GLY A 116 6.47 2.18 -26.32
N ASN A 117 7.09 2.31 -27.49
CA ASN A 117 6.45 2.04 -28.78
C ASN A 117 5.89 0.61 -28.91
N ASN A 118 6.41 -0.33 -28.12
CA ASN A 118 6.00 -1.73 -28.14
C ASN A 118 4.97 -2.09 -27.06
N THR A 119 4.66 -1.17 -26.14
CA THR A 119 3.64 -1.41 -25.11
C THR A 119 2.27 -1.50 -25.79
N PRO A 120 1.58 -2.65 -25.70
CA PRO A 120 0.31 -2.85 -26.40
C PRO A 120 -0.81 -1.99 -25.80
N ASP A 121 -1.89 -1.79 -26.55
CA ASP A 121 -3.09 -1.14 -26.03
C ASP A 121 -3.96 -2.09 -25.20
N PHE A 122 -3.73 -3.39 -25.36
CA PHE A 122 -4.41 -4.44 -24.61
C PHE A 122 -3.44 -5.57 -24.27
N LEU A 123 -3.54 -6.06 -23.04
CA LEU A 123 -2.92 -7.32 -22.64
C LEU A 123 -3.88 -8.46 -22.96
N GLU A 124 -3.39 -9.53 -23.58
CA GLU A 124 -4.23 -10.63 -24.05
C GLU A 124 -3.68 -11.98 -23.58
N VAL A 125 -4.59 -12.85 -23.12
CA VAL A 125 -4.32 -14.26 -22.82
C VAL A 125 -5.36 -15.13 -23.53
N GLU A 126 -4.89 -16.00 -24.39
CA GLU A 126 -5.70 -17.00 -25.06
C GLU A 126 -5.78 -18.25 -24.18
N ILE A 127 -7.00 -18.64 -23.76
CA ILE A 127 -7.26 -19.78 -22.90
C ILE A 127 -7.94 -20.87 -23.73
N ILE A 128 -7.27 -22.00 -23.93
CA ILE A 128 -7.82 -23.15 -24.62
C ILE A 128 -8.41 -24.10 -23.57
N LEU A 129 -9.69 -24.38 -23.66
CA LEU A 129 -10.39 -25.27 -22.75
C LEU A 129 -10.23 -26.74 -23.19
N SER A 130 -10.58 -27.68 -22.31
CA SER A 130 -10.42 -29.11 -22.55
C SER A 130 -11.29 -29.69 -23.69
N ASP A 131 -12.28 -28.93 -24.14
CA ASP A 131 -13.16 -29.24 -25.27
C ASP A 131 -12.74 -28.51 -26.56
N ASP A 132 -11.49 -28.00 -26.58
CA ASP A 132 -10.91 -27.23 -27.68
C ASP A 132 -11.61 -25.86 -27.93
N SER A 133 -12.54 -25.46 -27.08
CA SER A 133 -13.10 -24.11 -27.14
C SER A 133 -12.09 -23.09 -26.62
N MET A 134 -12.12 -21.88 -27.21
CA MET A 134 -11.19 -20.80 -26.91
C MET A 134 -11.91 -19.63 -26.22
N LEU A 135 -11.26 -19.09 -25.21
CA LEU A 135 -11.69 -17.87 -24.54
C LEU A 135 -10.54 -16.85 -24.59
N LEU A 136 -10.80 -15.65 -25.11
CA LEU A 136 -9.84 -14.56 -25.10
C LEU A 136 -10.08 -13.68 -23.87
N TYR A 137 -9.12 -13.70 -22.93
CA TYR A 137 -9.08 -12.75 -21.82
C TYR A 137 -8.29 -11.51 -22.29
N ARG A 138 -8.90 -10.32 -22.12
CA ARG A 138 -8.35 -9.06 -22.65
C ARG A 138 -8.49 -7.95 -21.62
N VAL A 139 -7.37 -7.25 -21.36
CA VAL A 139 -7.28 -6.15 -20.38
C VAL A 139 -6.75 -4.89 -21.06
N PRO A 140 -7.43 -3.74 -20.97
CA PRO A 140 -6.94 -2.47 -21.48
C PRO A 140 -5.64 -2.03 -20.77
N ALA A 141 -4.70 -1.52 -21.54
CA ALA A 141 -3.47 -0.89 -21.08
C ALA A 141 -3.58 0.63 -21.21
N VAL A 142 -3.63 1.32 -20.07
CA VAL A 142 -3.65 2.77 -20.00
C VAL A 142 -2.21 3.27 -19.94
N LYS A 143 -1.82 4.14 -20.87
CA LYS A 143 -0.45 4.68 -20.94
C LYS A 143 -0.47 6.13 -20.47
N LEU A 144 0.23 6.43 -19.36
CA LEU A 144 0.28 7.78 -18.80
C LEU A 144 0.69 8.84 -19.83
N GLU A 145 1.68 8.53 -20.66
CA GLU A 145 2.24 9.46 -21.64
C GLU A 145 1.26 9.92 -22.72
N THR A 146 0.15 9.16 -22.95
CA THR A 146 -0.86 9.53 -23.95
C THR A 146 -1.81 10.62 -23.47
N TYR A 147 -1.84 10.92 -22.17
CA TYR A 147 -2.68 11.97 -21.60
C TYR A 147 -1.88 13.25 -21.41
N THR A 148 -2.24 14.31 -22.09
CA THR A 148 -1.71 15.65 -21.83
C THR A 148 -2.25 16.22 -20.52
N LYS A 149 -1.69 17.33 -20.04
CA LYS A 149 -2.22 18.07 -18.90
C LYS A 149 -3.70 18.45 -19.13
N ASP A 150 -4.02 18.93 -20.33
CA ASP A 150 -5.37 19.37 -20.67
C ASP A 150 -6.33 18.17 -20.71
N ASP A 151 -5.95 17.01 -21.27
CA ASP A 151 -6.73 15.78 -21.22
C ASP A 151 -7.05 15.36 -19.77
N ILE A 152 -6.06 15.48 -18.88
CA ILE A 152 -6.22 15.12 -17.46
C ILE A 152 -7.30 15.98 -16.80
N PHE A 153 -7.31 17.30 -17.04
CA PHE A 153 -8.32 18.19 -16.48
C PHE A 153 -9.67 18.10 -17.21
N GLU A 154 -9.69 18.00 -18.54
CA GLU A 154 -10.94 17.86 -19.29
C GLU A 154 -11.71 16.58 -18.99
N LYS A 155 -10.99 15.49 -18.69
CA LYS A 155 -11.55 14.17 -18.36
C LYS A 155 -11.59 13.87 -16.86
N ASP A 156 -11.22 14.83 -16.03
CA ASP A 156 -11.16 14.73 -14.57
C ASP A 156 -10.25 13.60 -14.05
N LEU A 157 -9.21 13.24 -14.83
CA LEU A 157 -8.26 12.15 -14.51
C LEU A 157 -7.21 12.56 -13.47
N LEU A 158 -7.63 13.24 -12.39
CA LEU A 158 -6.75 13.85 -11.39
C LEU A 158 -5.81 12.85 -10.70
N MET A 159 -6.19 11.56 -10.67
CA MET A 159 -5.31 10.52 -10.13
C MET A 159 -4.02 10.30 -10.92
N LEU A 160 -3.92 10.81 -12.16
CA LEU A 160 -2.71 10.75 -12.96
C LEU A 160 -1.70 11.87 -12.63
N LEU A 161 -2.15 12.96 -11.99
CA LEU A 161 -1.31 14.14 -11.71
C LEU A 161 -0.06 13.86 -10.88
N PRO A 162 -0.08 13.02 -9.82
CA PRO A 162 1.14 12.71 -9.07
C PRO A 162 2.26 12.13 -9.95
N PHE A 163 1.90 11.42 -11.00
CA PHE A 163 2.85 10.79 -11.91
C PHE A 163 3.23 11.66 -13.11
N TYR A 164 2.64 12.84 -13.24
CA TYR A 164 2.81 13.70 -14.42
C TYR A 164 4.28 14.04 -14.72
N ILE A 165 5.11 14.24 -13.68
CA ILE A 165 6.55 14.52 -13.79
C ILE A 165 7.34 13.45 -14.57
N MET A 166 6.84 12.21 -14.62
CA MET A 166 7.55 11.08 -15.23
C MET A 166 7.77 11.27 -16.74
N ARG A 167 6.95 12.09 -17.39
CA ARG A 167 7.14 12.45 -18.81
C ARG A 167 8.45 13.19 -19.07
N TYR A 168 8.97 13.88 -18.06
CA TYR A 168 10.22 14.64 -18.10
C TYR A 168 11.43 13.87 -17.57
N GLU A 169 11.23 12.64 -17.06
CA GLU A 169 12.26 11.87 -16.36
C GLU A 169 13.56 11.72 -17.16
N LYS A 170 13.47 11.54 -18.49
CA LYS A 170 14.63 11.38 -19.36
C LYS A 170 15.37 12.69 -19.62
N ASP A 171 14.65 13.81 -19.60
CA ASP A 171 15.15 15.13 -20.00
C ASP A 171 15.37 16.03 -18.79
N ILE A 172 15.20 15.51 -17.57
CA ILE A 172 15.20 16.30 -16.33
C ILE A 172 16.53 17.04 -16.09
N HIS A 173 17.65 16.45 -16.51
CA HIS A 173 18.97 17.08 -16.44
C HIS A 173 19.08 18.25 -17.42
N GLU A 174 18.64 18.08 -18.68
CA GLU A 174 18.61 19.16 -19.66
C GLU A 174 17.70 20.30 -19.22
N ILE A 175 16.53 19.96 -18.65
CA ILE A 175 15.60 20.96 -18.06
C ILE A 175 16.28 21.74 -16.93
N SER A 176 17.04 21.08 -16.07
CA SER A 176 17.75 21.73 -14.96
C SER A 176 18.79 22.75 -15.45
N GLU A 177 19.50 22.43 -16.54
CA GLU A 177 20.57 23.26 -17.06
C GLU A 177 20.06 24.38 -18.00
N ASN A 178 18.92 24.19 -18.68
CA ASN A 178 18.35 25.14 -19.62
C ASN A 178 17.30 26.04 -18.94
N PRO A 179 17.56 27.37 -18.79
CA PRO A 179 16.63 28.27 -18.11
C PRO A 179 15.25 28.39 -18.77
N GLU A 180 15.16 28.24 -20.11
CA GLU A 180 13.89 28.33 -20.83
C GLU A 180 13.04 27.07 -20.58
N LEU A 181 13.63 25.89 -20.69
CA LEU A 181 12.93 24.63 -20.40
C LEU A 181 12.51 24.54 -18.93
N PHE A 182 13.38 25.00 -18.03
CA PHE A 182 13.05 25.06 -16.61
C PHE A 182 11.86 25.99 -16.34
N GLN A 183 11.85 27.18 -16.93
CA GLN A 183 10.72 28.09 -16.78
C GLN A 183 9.42 27.55 -17.39
N GLN A 184 9.51 26.84 -18.52
CA GLN A 184 8.35 26.17 -19.12
C GLN A 184 7.77 25.11 -18.17
N LEU A 185 8.62 24.28 -17.57
CA LEU A 185 8.17 23.28 -16.57
C LEU A 185 7.49 23.95 -15.38
N LEU A 186 8.07 25.03 -14.84
CA LEU A 186 7.49 25.77 -13.71
C LEU A 186 6.13 26.39 -14.08
N ASN A 187 6.00 26.97 -15.24
CA ASN A 187 4.73 27.53 -15.72
C ASN A 187 3.65 26.45 -15.85
N GLU A 188 4.03 25.26 -16.33
CA GLU A 188 3.10 24.14 -16.43
C GLU A 188 2.64 23.63 -15.06
N TYR A 189 3.52 23.54 -14.07
CA TYR A 189 3.15 23.20 -12.71
C TYR A 189 2.30 24.27 -12.03
N GLU A 190 2.54 25.55 -12.33
CA GLU A 190 1.67 26.63 -11.86
C GLU A 190 0.24 26.51 -12.44
N GLU A 191 0.12 26.17 -13.72
CA GLU A 191 -1.19 25.90 -14.32
C GLU A 191 -1.87 24.66 -13.72
N ILE A 192 -1.11 23.58 -13.45
CA ILE A 192 -1.63 22.39 -12.74
C ILE A 192 -2.14 22.81 -11.36
N ARG A 193 -1.39 23.58 -10.60
CA ARG A 193 -1.79 24.06 -9.28
C ARG A 193 -3.09 24.85 -9.32
N VAL A 194 -3.16 25.85 -10.23
CA VAL A 194 -4.33 26.71 -10.39
C VAL A 194 -5.57 25.91 -10.80
N ASN A 195 -5.43 25.00 -11.76
CA ASN A 195 -6.53 24.15 -12.21
C ASN A 195 -7.00 23.20 -11.09
N LEU A 196 -6.05 22.56 -10.38
CA LEU A 196 -6.36 21.67 -9.28
C LEU A 196 -7.06 22.42 -8.13
N GLU A 197 -6.62 23.63 -7.81
CA GLU A 197 -7.27 24.49 -6.81
C GLU A 197 -8.71 24.82 -7.21
N ARG A 198 -8.94 25.11 -8.50
CA ARG A 198 -10.28 25.39 -9.04
C ARG A 198 -11.21 24.17 -8.95
N GLU A 199 -10.73 22.99 -9.40
CA GLU A 199 -11.52 21.74 -9.40
C GLU A 199 -11.86 21.27 -7.98
N LEU A 200 -10.97 21.50 -7.03
CA LEU A 200 -11.11 21.07 -5.65
C LEU A 200 -11.47 22.21 -4.68
N SER A 201 -12.03 23.32 -5.17
CA SER A 201 -12.35 24.51 -4.38
C SER A 201 -13.52 24.35 -3.41
N GLY A 202 -14.19 23.18 -3.34
CA GLY A 202 -15.28 22.92 -2.39
C GLY A 202 -14.79 22.59 -0.97
N ALA A 203 -15.57 22.92 0.05
CA ALA A 203 -15.23 22.68 1.45
C ALA A 203 -14.89 21.20 1.75
N ASP A 204 -15.58 20.28 1.09
CA ASP A 204 -15.36 18.83 1.24
C ASP A 204 -14.18 18.31 0.42
N LYS A 205 -13.75 19.05 -0.62
CA LYS A 205 -12.66 18.68 -1.53
C LYS A 205 -11.30 19.31 -1.15
N SER A 206 -11.27 20.29 -0.25
CA SER A 206 -10.04 20.99 0.13
C SER A 206 -8.96 20.08 0.70
N LYS A 207 -9.36 19.01 1.39
CA LYS A 207 -8.44 17.98 1.89
C LYS A 207 -7.78 17.22 0.74
N TRP A 208 -8.53 16.90 -0.30
CA TRP A 208 -8.00 16.20 -1.48
C TRP A 208 -6.99 17.05 -2.25
N TYR A 209 -7.23 18.36 -2.35
CA TYR A 209 -6.27 19.29 -2.92
C TYR A 209 -4.92 19.21 -2.19
N MET A 210 -4.94 19.31 -0.86
CA MET A 210 -3.72 19.22 -0.07
C MET A 210 -3.03 17.86 -0.20
N ASP A 211 -3.79 16.78 -0.22
CA ASP A 211 -3.25 15.42 -0.29
C ASP A 211 -2.70 15.12 -1.70
N LEU A 212 -3.36 15.53 -2.77
CA LEU A 212 -2.82 15.42 -4.13
C LEU A 212 -1.55 16.22 -4.33
N ASN A 213 -1.48 17.47 -3.85
CA ASN A 213 -0.27 18.28 -3.91
C ASN A 213 0.92 17.59 -3.24
N LYS A 214 0.70 17.00 -2.06
CA LYS A 214 1.75 16.26 -1.36
C LYS A 214 2.24 15.04 -2.15
N LEU A 215 1.34 14.32 -2.83
CA LEU A 215 1.69 13.18 -3.67
C LEU A 215 2.44 13.61 -4.93
N ILE A 216 2.05 14.73 -5.56
CA ILE A 216 2.77 15.34 -6.69
C ILE A 216 4.21 15.68 -6.26
N ILE A 217 4.39 16.37 -5.13
CA ILE A 217 5.71 16.70 -4.59
C ILE A 217 6.50 15.42 -4.31
N LYS A 218 5.90 14.39 -3.69
CA LYS A 218 6.56 13.14 -3.34
C LYS A 218 7.16 12.42 -4.55
N ILE A 219 6.41 12.33 -5.65
CA ILE A 219 6.90 11.72 -6.89
C ILE A 219 7.93 12.62 -7.58
N SER A 220 7.71 13.94 -7.59
CA SER A 220 8.66 14.90 -8.14
C SER A 220 10.00 14.86 -7.42
N ASP A 221 10.00 14.77 -6.10
CA ASP A 221 11.20 14.63 -5.28
C ASP A 221 11.97 13.34 -5.61
N TYR A 222 11.25 12.25 -5.83
CA TYR A 222 11.86 10.98 -6.20
C TYR A 222 12.48 11.01 -7.61
N ILE A 223 11.75 11.53 -8.60
CA ILE A 223 12.23 11.63 -9.98
C ILE A 223 13.38 12.63 -10.10
N CYS A 224 13.26 13.80 -9.46
CA CYS A 224 14.23 14.89 -9.52
C CYS A 224 15.29 14.82 -8.40
N ARG A 225 15.49 13.65 -7.76
CA ARG A 225 16.39 13.53 -6.59
C ARG A 225 17.82 14.01 -6.83
N ASN A 226 18.30 13.93 -8.07
CA ASN A 226 19.64 14.39 -8.48
C ASN A 226 19.65 15.82 -9.03
N GLU A 227 18.48 16.46 -9.21
CA GLU A 227 18.30 17.78 -9.82
C GLU A 227 17.60 18.72 -8.83
N GLU A 228 18.37 19.19 -7.84
CA GLU A 228 17.85 19.99 -6.72
C GLU A 228 17.10 21.25 -7.16
N LYS A 229 17.53 21.88 -8.26
CA LYS A 229 16.89 23.08 -8.81
C LYS A 229 15.46 22.80 -9.25
N VAL A 230 15.25 21.71 -10.01
CA VAL A 230 13.91 21.31 -10.48
C VAL A 230 13.05 20.89 -9.30
N ARG A 231 13.58 20.07 -8.42
CA ARG A 231 12.89 19.62 -7.21
C ARG A 231 12.35 20.79 -6.37
N LYS A 232 13.22 21.74 -6.05
CA LYS A 232 12.82 22.94 -5.28
C LYS A 232 11.80 23.80 -6.02
N GLY A 233 11.96 23.98 -7.33
CA GLY A 233 11.02 24.75 -8.13
C GLY A 233 9.60 24.17 -8.12
N VAL A 234 9.47 22.87 -8.27
CA VAL A 234 8.17 22.19 -8.19
C VAL A 234 7.59 22.25 -6.77
N ASP A 235 8.41 22.01 -5.73
CA ASP A 235 7.99 22.09 -4.33
C ASP A 235 7.49 23.50 -3.94
N GLU A 236 8.18 24.56 -4.37
CA GLU A 236 7.77 25.96 -4.13
C GLU A 236 6.42 26.28 -4.76
N ILE A 237 6.16 25.78 -5.98
CA ILE A 237 4.90 26.00 -6.68
C ILE A 237 3.75 25.20 -6.05
N MET A 238 3.95 23.91 -5.86
CA MET A 238 2.90 23.03 -5.36
C MET A 238 2.62 23.26 -3.87
N GLY A 239 3.60 23.69 -3.10
CA GLY A 239 3.52 24.08 -1.68
C GLY A 239 2.84 23.05 -0.78
N GLY A 240 3.49 22.51 0.18
CA GLY A 240 2.82 21.62 1.11
C GLY A 240 3.78 20.69 1.88
N LYS A 241 3.23 20.10 2.95
CA LYS A 241 3.93 19.06 3.71
C LYS A 241 3.72 17.72 3.02
N VAL A 242 4.79 16.92 2.93
CA VAL A 242 4.72 15.57 2.38
C VAL A 242 3.69 14.71 3.12
N LEU A 243 2.80 14.07 2.39
CA LEU A 243 1.84 13.12 2.94
C LEU A 243 2.58 11.82 3.32
N GLU A 244 2.25 11.28 4.49
CA GLU A 244 2.73 9.94 4.87
C GLU A 244 2.18 8.90 3.90
N LEU A 245 3.06 8.14 3.26
CA LEU A 245 2.68 7.04 2.39
C LEU A 245 2.11 5.88 3.21
N GLU A 246 1.28 5.04 2.58
CA GLU A 246 0.66 3.89 3.27
C GLU A 246 1.72 2.90 3.78
N SER A 247 2.78 2.63 3.01
CA SER A 247 3.89 1.80 3.47
C SER A 247 4.59 2.38 4.71
N GLU A 248 4.85 3.69 4.75
CA GLU A 248 5.45 4.38 5.90
C GLU A 248 4.55 4.27 7.14
N ARG A 249 3.23 4.40 6.94
CA ARG A 249 2.23 4.24 7.99
C ARG A 249 2.19 2.81 8.53
N LEU A 250 2.17 1.80 7.63
CA LEU A 250 2.17 0.39 7.99
C LEU A 250 3.46 -0.01 8.71
N GLU A 251 4.62 0.46 8.25
CA GLU A 251 5.90 0.23 8.93
C GLU A 251 5.94 0.85 10.33
N ARG A 252 5.38 2.06 10.49
CA ARG A 252 5.26 2.69 11.80
C ARG A 252 4.34 1.88 12.71
N LEU A 253 3.16 1.50 12.21
CA LEU A 253 2.20 0.69 12.96
C LEU A 253 2.78 -0.67 13.35
N HIS A 254 3.49 -1.32 12.43
CA HIS A 254 4.17 -2.59 12.69
C HIS A 254 5.24 -2.44 13.79
N ARG A 255 6.06 -1.38 13.73
CA ARG A 255 7.05 -1.08 14.77
C ARG A 255 6.40 -0.85 16.14
N GLU A 256 5.28 -0.12 16.19
CA GLU A 256 4.53 0.12 17.42
C GLU A 256 3.95 -1.17 18.01
N ILE A 257 3.40 -2.05 17.17
CA ILE A 257 2.86 -3.37 17.57
C ILE A 257 3.99 -4.26 18.10
N MET A 258 5.12 -4.33 17.40
CA MET A 258 6.27 -5.13 17.82
C MET A 258 6.87 -4.62 19.12
N ALA A 259 6.98 -3.31 19.30
CA ALA A 259 7.45 -2.72 20.56
C ALA A 259 6.55 -3.08 21.74
N LYS A 260 5.23 -2.96 21.58
CA LYS A 260 4.27 -3.38 22.61
C LYS A 260 4.33 -4.87 22.93
N ALA A 261 4.43 -5.71 21.89
CA ALA A 261 4.53 -7.16 22.09
C ALA A 261 5.82 -7.54 22.83
N THR A 262 6.93 -6.85 22.58
CA THR A 262 8.19 -7.06 23.30
C THR A 262 8.07 -6.65 24.76
N GLU A 263 7.51 -5.47 25.04
CA GLU A 263 7.27 -4.98 26.39
C GLU A 263 6.36 -5.93 27.19
N GLU A 264 5.26 -6.38 26.59
CA GLU A 264 4.37 -7.37 27.23
C GLU A 264 5.07 -8.72 27.49
N ALA A 265 5.95 -9.15 26.59
CA ALA A 265 6.71 -10.39 26.78
C ALA A 265 7.73 -10.26 27.89
N GLU A 266 8.38 -9.12 28.05
CA GLU A 266 9.30 -8.82 29.16
C GLU A 266 8.54 -8.82 30.49
N ILE A 267 7.42 -8.11 30.60
CA ILE A 267 6.59 -8.07 31.81
C ILE A 267 6.10 -9.48 32.20
N ARG A 268 5.63 -10.26 31.21
CA ARG A 268 5.22 -11.66 31.45
C ARG A 268 6.40 -12.53 31.90
N GLY A 269 7.58 -12.29 31.32
CA GLY A 269 8.82 -12.99 31.69
C GLY A 269 9.23 -12.72 33.13
N GLU A 270 9.22 -11.46 33.55
CA GLU A 270 9.52 -11.02 34.91
C GLU A 270 8.52 -11.60 35.92
N THR A 271 7.20 -11.43 35.67
CA THR A 271 6.14 -11.96 36.57
C THR A 271 6.24 -13.48 36.74
N LYS A 272 6.49 -14.21 35.64
CA LYS A 272 6.66 -15.66 35.69
C LYS A 272 7.96 -16.08 36.37
N GLY A 273 9.01 -15.26 36.27
CA GLY A 273 10.26 -15.44 36.99
C GLY A 273 10.10 -15.26 38.52
N GLU A 274 9.40 -14.22 38.92
CA GLU A 274 9.08 -13.94 40.33
C GLU A 274 8.23 -15.05 40.93
N MET A 275 7.12 -15.44 40.31
CA MET A 275 6.26 -16.54 40.76
C MET A 275 7.04 -17.85 40.96
N LYS A 276 7.88 -18.23 40.00
CA LYS A 276 8.72 -19.43 40.12
C LYS A 276 9.74 -19.30 41.26
N GLY A 277 10.26 -18.09 41.47
CA GLY A 277 11.20 -17.80 42.56
C GLY A 277 10.55 -17.96 43.91
N GLU A 278 9.32 -17.46 44.09
CA GLU A 278 8.51 -17.60 45.30
C GLU A 278 8.11 -19.06 45.58
N GLU A 279 7.66 -19.81 44.58
CA GLU A 279 7.34 -21.23 44.70
C GLU A 279 8.55 -22.08 45.15
N ARG A 280 9.72 -21.82 44.57
CA ARG A 280 10.98 -22.48 44.92
C ARG A 280 11.37 -22.16 46.39
N LEU A 281 11.30 -20.89 46.79
CA LEU A 281 11.60 -20.48 48.14
C LEU A 281 10.62 -21.08 49.15
N GLY A 282 9.33 -21.06 48.87
CA GLY A 282 8.28 -21.70 49.67
C GLY A 282 8.51 -23.21 49.85
N SER A 283 8.86 -23.90 48.78
CA SER A 283 9.19 -25.33 48.82
C SER A 283 10.42 -25.61 49.66
N LEU A 284 11.47 -24.78 49.58
CA LEU A 284 12.66 -24.92 50.42
C LEU A 284 12.36 -24.70 51.89
N ILE A 285 11.62 -23.64 52.23
CA ILE A 285 11.22 -23.34 53.60
C ILE A 285 10.44 -24.49 54.20
N ASN A 286 9.45 -25.04 53.48
CA ASN A 286 8.66 -26.18 53.97
C ASN A 286 9.53 -27.42 54.28
N ARG A 287 10.51 -27.75 53.41
CA ARG A 287 11.44 -28.88 53.63
C ARG A 287 12.36 -28.63 54.82
N LEU A 288 12.89 -27.40 54.99
CA LEU A 288 13.71 -27.04 56.13
C LEU A 288 12.94 -27.16 57.47
N ILE A 289 11.67 -26.79 57.49
CA ILE A 289 10.81 -26.96 58.65
C ILE A 289 10.57 -28.43 58.96
N GLN A 290 10.29 -29.26 57.94
CA GLN A 290 10.11 -30.70 58.10
C GLN A 290 11.34 -31.40 58.67
N ASP A 291 12.54 -30.94 58.26
CA ASP A 291 13.82 -31.50 58.72
C ASP A 291 14.30 -30.89 60.07
N GLY A 292 13.51 -30.02 60.67
CA GLY A 292 13.83 -29.39 61.97
C GLY A 292 14.91 -28.31 61.91
N ARG A 293 15.29 -27.86 60.71
CA ARG A 293 16.37 -26.87 60.46
C ARG A 293 15.86 -25.43 60.54
N ASN A 294 15.12 -25.10 61.58
CA ASN A 294 14.44 -23.80 61.77
C ASN A 294 15.37 -22.58 61.78
N SER A 295 16.62 -22.73 62.21
CA SER A 295 17.61 -21.65 62.21
C SER A 295 18.02 -21.23 60.76
N GLU A 296 17.92 -22.13 59.80
CA GLU A 296 18.24 -21.84 58.40
C GLU A 296 17.10 -21.23 57.62
N VAL A 297 15.85 -21.36 58.09
CA VAL A 297 14.65 -20.72 57.53
C VAL A 297 14.80 -19.19 57.49
N GLN A 298 15.33 -18.57 58.54
CA GLN A 298 15.57 -17.12 58.55
C GLN A 298 16.68 -16.73 57.56
N LEU A 299 17.72 -17.55 57.46
CA LEU A 299 18.88 -17.28 56.60
C LEU A 299 18.52 -17.36 55.09
N VAL A 300 17.68 -18.31 54.66
CA VAL A 300 17.29 -18.43 53.24
C VAL A 300 16.43 -17.26 52.76
N SER A 301 15.77 -16.54 53.66
CA SER A 301 14.97 -15.37 53.33
C SER A 301 15.83 -14.13 53.05
N THR A 302 17.00 -14.02 53.70
CA THR A 302 17.86 -12.83 53.70
C THR A 302 19.18 -13.04 52.97
N ASP A 303 19.73 -14.25 52.99
CA ASP A 303 21.03 -14.55 52.38
C ASP A 303 20.91 -15.38 51.08
N LYS A 304 21.31 -14.77 49.98
CA LYS A 304 21.24 -15.37 48.63
C LYS A 304 22.18 -16.58 48.45
N GLU A 305 23.36 -16.53 49.07
CA GLU A 305 24.36 -17.61 48.94
C GLU A 305 23.90 -18.86 49.65
N THR A 306 23.45 -18.72 50.92
CA THR A 306 22.84 -19.80 51.69
C THR A 306 21.63 -20.38 50.96
N ARG A 307 20.79 -19.56 50.38
CA ARG A 307 19.64 -19.99 49.59
C ARG A 307 20.03 -20.84 48.40
N GLN A 308 21.02 -20.41 47.61
CA GLN A 308 21.48 -21.16 46.45
C GLN A 308 22.17 -22.50 46.83
N ARG A 309 22.90 -22.54 47.92
CA ARG A 309 23.50 -23.75 48.45
C ARG A 309 22.41 -24.77 48.83
N LEU A 310 21.39 -24.31 49.55
CA LEU A 310 20.28 -25.17 49.99
C LEU A 310 19.36 -25.60 48.83
N TYR A 311 19.15 -24.78 47.81
CA TYR A 311 18.49 -25.24 46.60
C TYR A 311 19.20 -26.42 45.94
N LYS A 312 20.54 -26.41 45.89
CA LYS A 312 21.33 -27.52 45.37
C LYS A 312 21.24 -28.76 46.27
N GLU A 313 21.30 -28.56 47.58
CA GLU A 313 21.22 -29.64 48.58
C GLU A 313 19.87 -30.38 48.52
N TYR A 314 18.78 -29.63 48.35
CA TYR A 314 17.41 -30.19 48.32
C TYR A 314 16.92 -30.52 46.91
N GLY A 315 17.70 -30.25 45.90
CA GLY A 315 17.32 -30.54 44.51
C GLY A 315 16.10 -29.75 43.99
N ILE A 316 15.97 -28.47 44.42
CA ILE A 316 14.85 -27.57 44.12
C ILE A 316 15.26 -26.54 43.08
#